data_85c9a7f23fd83e1da1aaa4206769817b
#
_entry.id   85c9a7f23fd83e1da1aaa4206769817b
#
_cell.length_a   1.000
_cell.length_b   1.000
_cell.length_c   1.000
_cell.angle_alpha   90.00
_cell.angle_beta   90.00
_cell.angle_gamma   90.00
#
_symmetry.space_group_name_H-M   'P 1'
#
loop_
_entity.id
_entity.type
_entity.pdbx_description
1 polymer ?
#
loop_
_entity_poly.entity_id
_entity_poly.type
_entity_poly.pdbx_seq_one_letter_code
_entity_poly.pdbx_strand_id
1 'polypeptide(L)'
;MAILDSAAEIGIKQAAELAGVHYTTIYDWRRQLKSIGKKIFLDYKPSYPGRGIKQITAKQEKAVLDTWNDNPGFGPGQVRNQLRRQAITISIGTVRSIMQANGYKVLKKKSEKEECQRFEALRPLELAQMDILEFFINKLKVYILLLLDDFSRFILGWRLLTQTSTDAVILLVQSAIDRYGKMQEILTDRGFVFYSWRGINRFEKFLQAHNIDHIHARPHHPQTLGKVEACNRRIKQELIDQQHFSNVHEAQAAIGNWVYNYNYKRTHQGIGGLVVPAERFHGQADEVLAALAKGIDVSTDYCYSFCGTERSMINLVLSPDGNLTLYILGRPIALPGGAHVNQTQPRTGGHSD
;
A
#
# COMPACT_ATOMS: atom_id res chain seq x y z
N MET A 1 8.48 -39.31 -39.04
CA MET A 1 9.37 -39.99 -40.01
C MET A 1 9.52 -39.12 -41.26
N ALA A 2 8.47 -38.69 -41.94
CA ALA A 2 8.57 -37.92 -43.21
C ALA A 2 9.63 -36.78 -43.19
N ILE A 3 9.69 -36.00 -42.13
CA ILE A 3 10.68 -34.89 -41.96
C ILE A 3 12.12 -35.45 -41.89
N LEU A 4 12.33 -36.58 -41.22
CA LEU A 4 13.65 -37.21 -41.12
C LEU A 4 14.09 -37.85 -42.42
N ASP A 5 13.15 -38.39 -43.20
CA ASP A 5 13.36 -38.95 -44.52
C ASP A 5 13.67 -37.82 -45.52
N SER A 6 12.87 -36.74 -45.55
CA SER A 6 13.17 -35.54 -46.32
C SER A 6 14.51 -34.91 -45.96
N ALA A 7 14.87 -34.88 -44.68
CA ALA A 7 16.18 -34.37 -44.24
C ALA A 7 17.36 -35.22 -44.69
N ALA A 8 17.12 -36.48 -45.09
CA ALA A 8 18.16 -37.34 -45.68
C ALA A 8 18.33 -37.04 -47.17
N GLU A 9 17.25 -36.63 -47.88
CA GLU A 9 17.24 -36.38 -49.31
C GLU A 9 17.68 -34.94 -49.66
N ILE A 10 17.08 -33.93 -49.03
CA ILE A 10 17.29 -32.51 -49.39
C ILE A 10 18.18 -31.75 -48.43
N GLY A 11 18.65 -32.42 -47.35
CA GLY A 11 19.48 -31.79 -46.33
C GLY A 11 18.71 -31.24 -45.13
N ILE A 12 19.35 -31.20 -43.99
CA ILE A 12 18.73 -30.88 -42.68
C ILE A 12 18.18 -29.44 -42.62
N LYS A 13 18.90 -28.47 -43.17
CA LYS A 13 18.47 -27.08 -43.16
C LYS A 13 17.22 -26.84 -43.97
N GLN A 14 17.18 -27.36 -45.21
CA GLN A 14 16.01 -27.22 -46.09
C GLN A 14 14.80 -27.99 -45.56
N ALA A 15 15.00 -29.19 -45.02
CA ALA A 15 13.93 -29.97 -44.43
C ALA A 15 13.37 -29.29 -43.16
N ALA A 16 14.22 -28.61 -42.36
CA ALA A 16 13.80 -27.86 -41.18
C ALA A 16 12.95 -26.64 -41.58
N GLU A 17 13.36 -25.93 -42.62
CA GLU A 17 12.62 -24.76 -43.13
C GLU A 17 11.25 -25.16 -43.66
N LEU A 18 11.18 -26.23 -44.50
CA LEU A 18 9.92 -26.77 -44.99
C LEU A 18 8.98 -27.29 -43.91
N ALA A 19 9.55 -27.83 -42.82
CA ALA A 19 8.79 -28.35 -41.67
C ALA A 19 8.43 -27.28 -40.64
N GLY A 20 8.92 -26.04 -40.78
CA GLY A 20 8.70 -24.96 -39.82
C GLY A 20 9.33 -25.23 -38.44
N VAL A 21 10.44 -25.99 -38.37
CA VAL A 21 11.14 -26.31 -37.11
C VAL A 21 12.59 -25.84 -37.17
N HIS A 22 13.19 -25.62 -36.00
CA HIS A 22 14.62 -25.29 -35.94
C HIS A 22 15.47 -26.53 -36.34
N TYR A 23 16.53 -26.37 -37.09
CA TYR A 23 17.36 -27.46 -37.59
C TYR A 23 17.93 -28.37 -36.49
N THR A 24 18.19 -27.81 -35.28
CA THR A 24 18.64 -28.61 -34.13
C THR A 24 17.62 -29.66 -33.72
N THR A 25 16.32 -29.41 -33.87
CA THR A 25 15.24 -30.36 -33.58
C THR A 25 15.37 -31.61 -34.41
N ILE A 26 15.76 -31.49 -35.70
CA ILE A 26 15.99 -32.66 -36.59
C ILE A 26 17.19 -33.47 -36.15
N TYR A 27 18.28 -32.80 -35.66
CA TYR A 27 19.42 -33.51 -35.05
C TYR A 27 19.02 -34.27 -33.81
N ASP A 28 18.23 -33.68 -32.94
CA ASP A 28 17.76 -34.34 -31.71
C ASP A 28 16.84 -35.53 -32.05
N TRP A 29 15.94 -35.39 -33.02
CA TRP A 29 15.11 -36.51 -33.48
C TRP A 29 15.95 -37.65 -34.08
N ARG A 30 16.99 -37.35 -34.87
CA ARG A 30 17.90 -38.38 -35.37
C ARG A 30 18.64 -39.09 -34.24
N ARG A 31 19.09 -38.34 -33.27
CA ARG A 31 19.75 -38.92 -32.08
C ARG A 31 18.80 -39.83 -31.32
N GLN A 32 17.57 -39.38 -31.05
CA GLN A 32 16.54 -40.16 -30.36
C GLN A 32 16.18 -41.41 -31.18
N LEU A 33 15.91 -41.28 -32.45
CA LEU A 33 15.61 -42.43 -33.32
C LEU A 33 16.70 -43.50 -33.29
N LYS A 34 17.98 -43.06 -33.26
CA LYS A 34 19.13 -43.96 -33.15
C LYS A 34 19.24 -44.61 -31.80
N SER A 35 18.86 -43.95 -30.70
CA SER A 35 18.98 -44.42 -29.34
C SER A 35 17.84 -45.36 -28.92
N ILE A 36 16.60 -45.08 -29.28
CA ILE A 36 15.40 -45.81 -28.83
C ILE A 36 14.75 -46.69 -29.91
N GLY A 37 15.21 -46.58 -31.14
CA GLY A 37 14.69 -47.35 -32.27
C GLY A 37 13.36 -46.83 -32.83
N LYS A 38 13.07 -47.24 -34.09
CA LYS A 38 11.94 -46.69 -34.87
C LYS A 38 10.58 -46.89 -34.21
N LYS A 39 10.31 -48.06 -33.65
CA LYS A 39 9.01 -48.40 -33.06
C LYS A 39 8.73 -47.52 -31.84
N ILE A 40 9.68 -47.41 -30.92
CA ILE A 40 9.56 -46.63 -29.69
C ILE A 40 9.54 -45.13 -30.03
N PHE A 41 10.34 -44.68 -31.02
CA PHE A 41 10.34 -43.28 -31.47
C PHE A 41 9.00 -42.81 -32.01
N LEU A 42 8.26 -43.66 -32.74
CA LEU A 42 6.92 -43.32 -33.24
C LEU A 42 5.86 -43.24 -32.17
N ASP A 43 5.98 -44.07 -31.12
CA ASP A 43 5.09 -44.08 -29.97
C ASP A 43 5.55 -43.10 -28.86
N TYR A 44 6.72 -42.47 -29.03
CA TYR A 44 7.29 -41.56 -28.04
C TYR A 44 6.44 -40.31 -27.92
N LYS A 45 5.69 -40.25 -26.86
CA LYS A 45 5.09 -39.00 -26.36
C LYS A 45 6.16 -38.33 -25.51
N PRO A 46 6.70 -37.18 -25.91
CA PRO A 46 7.63 -36.45 -25.03
C PRO A 46 6.93 -36.17 -23.72
N SER A 47 7.23 -36.96 -22.70
CA SER A 47 7.00 -36.54 -21.34
C SER A 47 8.00 -35.43 -21.13
N TYR A 48 7.61 -34.19 -21.38
CA TYR A 48 8.29 -33.13 -20.66
C TYR A 48 8.22 -33.55 -19.21
N PRO A 49 9.35 -33.64 -18.48
CA PRO A 49 9.29 -33.56 -17.04
C PRO A 49 8.76 -32.17 -16.77
N GLY A 50 7.45 -32.01 -16.92
CA GLY A 50 6.77 -30.80 -16.53
C GLY A 50 7.30 -30.53 -15.16
N ARG A 51 7.71 -29.30 -14.85
CA ARG A 51 8.03 -28.89 -13.48
C ARG A 51 6.98 -29.58 -12.64
N GLY A 52 7.42 -30.64 -11.89
CA GLY A 52 6.49 -31.58 -11.27
C GLY A 52 5.36 -30.79 -10.65
N ILE A 53 4.13 -31.15 -10.90
CA ILE A 53 2.96 -30.46 -10.37
C ILE A 53 3.24 -30.41 -8.88
N LYS A 54 3.64 -29.25 -8.37
CA LYS A 54 3.89 -29.09 -6.94
C LYS A 54 2.57 -29.41 -6.28
N GLN A 55 2.50 -30.59 -5.65
CA GLN A 55 1.31 -31.01 -4.94
C GLN A 55 1.05 -29.98 -3.85
N ILE A 56 -0.09 -29.34 -3.93
CA ILE A 56 -0.55 -28.39 -2.92
C ILE A 56 -0.88 -29.24 -1.69
N THR A 57 -0.21 -28.97 -0.59
CA THR A 57 -0.52 -29.67 0.67
C THR A 57 -1.83 -29.14 1.24
N ALA A 58 -2.62 -30.00 1.90
CA ALA A 58 -3.85 -29.58 2.57
C ALA A 58 -3.61 -28.43 3.59
N LYS A 59 -2.41 -28.39 4.20
CA LYS A 59 -1.99 -27.30 5.08
C LYS A 59 -1.86 -25.97 4.34
N GLN A 60 -1.28 -25.99 3.13
CA GLN A 60 -1.15 -24.77 2.30
C GLN A 60 -2.50 -24.29 1.78
N GLU A 61 -3.36 -25.22 1.36
CA GLU A 61 -4.71 -24.87 0.92
C GLU A 61 -5.52 -24.23 2.05
N LYS A 62 -5.51 -24.85 3.23
CA LYS A 62 -6.17 -24.30 4.42
C LYS A 62 -5.64 -22.91 4.75
N ALA A 63 -4.32 -22.69 4.79
CA ALA A 63 -3.73 -21.39 5.07
C ALA A 63 -4.16 -20.30 4.07
N VAL A 64 -4.30 -20.63 2.78
CA VAL A 64 -4.81 -19.71 1.76
C VAL A 64 -6.25 -19.33 2.04
N LEU A 65 -7.11 -20.32 2.34
CA LEU A 65 -8.53 -20.10 2.59
C LEU A 65 -8.78 -19.34 3.89
N ASP A 66 -8.09 -19.69 4.96
CA ASP A 66 -8.18 -18.99 6.25
C ASP A 66 -7.77 -17.53 6.07
N THR A 67 -6.62 -17.26 5.43
CA THR A 67 -6.16 -15.88 5.17
C THR A 67 -7.15 -15.10 4.31
N TRP A 68 -7.79 -15.74 3.34
CA TRP A 68 -8.76 -15.07 2.47
C TRP A 68 -10.09 -14.81 3.19
N ASN A 69 -10.56 -15.75 4.00
CA ASN A 69 -11.78 -15.60 4.81
C ASN A 69 -11.64 -14.51 5.87
N ASP A 70 -10.47 -14.40 6.49
CA ASP A 70 -10.17 -13.37 7.48
C ASP A 70 -10.05 -11.96 6.85
N ASN A 71 -9.82 -11.91 5.53
CA ASN A 71 -9.61 -10.66 4.79
C ASN A 71 -10.48 -10.62 3.53
N PRO A 72 -11.79 -10.40 3.67
CA PRO A 72 -12.70 -10.29 2.53
C PRO A 72 -12.28 -9.14 1.61
N GLY A 73 -12.37 -9.37 0.31
CA GLY A 73 -11.95 -8.39 -0.71
C GLY A 73 -10.48 -8.46 -1.10
N PHE A 74 -9.64 -9.28 -0.44
CA PHE A 74 -8.26 -9.49 -0.87
C PHE A 74 -8.19 -10.29 -2.17
N GLY A 75 -7.35 -9.82 -3.10
CA GLY A 75 -7.00 -10.58 -4.29
C GLY A 75 -5.83 -11.56 -4.03
N PRO A 76 -5.55 -12.48 -4.99
CA PRO A 76 -4.52 -13.50 -4.83
C PRO A 76 -3.12 -12.97 -4.48
N GLY A 77 -2.77 -11.78 -4.99
CA GLY A 77 -1.50 -11.13 -4.68
C GLY A 77 -1.41 -10.68 -3.23
N GLN A 78 -2.52 -10.21 -2.68
CA GLN A 78 -2.59 -9.75 -1.29
C GLN A 78 -2.54 -10.94 -0.33
N VAL A 79 -3.33 -11.97 -0.58
CA VAL A 79 -3.31 -13.23 0.19
C VAL A 79 -1.91 -13.84 0.19
N ARG A 80 -1.24 -13.94 -0.98
CA ARG A 80 0.14 -14.41 -1.05
C ARG A 80 1.09 -13.58 -0.17
N ASN A 81 0.96 -12.26 -0.19
CA ASN A 81 1.85 -11.38 0.57
C ASN A 81 1.64 -11.54 2.08
N GLN A 82 0.38 -11.72 2.52
CA GLN A 82 0.09 -12.05 3.93
C GLN A 82 0.70 -13.39 4.36
N LEU A 83 0.56 -14.42 3.53
CA LEU A 83 1.17 -15.73 3.80
C LEU A 83 2.71 -15.65 3.87
N ARG A 84 3.33 -14.81 3.04
CA ARG A 84 4.78 -14.58 3.10
C ARG A 84 5.22 -13.96 4.43
N ARG A 85 4.40 -13.10 5.03
CA ARG A 85 4.68 -12.54 6.37
C ARG A 85 4.63 -13.60 7.47
N GLN A 86 3.87 -14.69 7.26
CA GLN A 86 3.81 -15.88 8.10
C GLN A 86 4.88 -16.94 7.74
N ALA A 87 5.93 -16.56 7.04
CA ALA A 87 6.96 -17.44 6.49
C ALA A 87 6.43 -18.57 5.57
N ILE A 88 5.19 -18.47 5.08
CA ILE A 88 4.58 -19.43 4.16
C ILE A 88 4.81 -18.98 2.71
N THR A 89 5.62 -19.75 1.97
CA THR A 89 5.94 -19.41 0.57
C THR A 89 5.09 -20.24 -0.39
N ILE A 90 4.15 -19.57 -1.06
CA ILE A 90 3.28 -20.15 -2.09
C ILE A 90 3.33 -19.25 -3.34
N SER A 91 3.27 -19.85 -4.54
CA SER A 91 3.22 -19.08 -5.79
C SER A 91 1.88 -18.35 -5.94
N ILE A 92 1.89 -17.16 -6.55
CA ILE A 92 0.65 -16.40 -6.82
C ILE A 92 -0.32 -17.19 -7.73
N GLY A 93 0.21 -18.03 -8.63
CA GLY A 93 -0.59 -18.91 -9.48
C GLY A 93 -1.34 -19.95 -8.66
N THR A 94 -0.65 -20.60 -7.71
CA THR A 94 -1.25 -21.58 -6.78
C THR A 94 -2.34 -20.93 -5.92
N VAL A 95 -2.04 -19.79 -5.31
CA VAL A 95 -3.04 -19.03 -4.50
C VAL A 95 -4.26 -18.71 -5.33
N ARG A 96 -4.06 -18.20 -6.57
CA ARG A 96 -5.17 -17.88 -7.48
C ARG A 96 -6.00 -19.12 -7.82
N SER A 97 -5.37 -20.26 -8.10
CA SER A 97 -6.07 -21.49 -8.43
C SER A 97 -6.92 -21.97 -7.26
N ILE A 98 -6.40 -21.95 -6.03
CA ILE A 98 -7.15 -22.31 -4.82
C ILE A 98 -8.34 -21.37 -4.64
N MET A 99 -8.13 -20.07 -4.70
CA MET A 99 -9.19 -19.09 -4.55
C MET A 99 -10.27 -19.21 -5.63
N GLN A 100 -9.89 -19.47 -6.89
CA GLN A 100 -10.85 -19.66 -8.00
C GLN A 100 -11.66 -20.94 -7.83
N ALA A 101 -11.06 -22.04 -7.35
CA ALA A 101 -11.78 -23.27 -7.02
C ALA A 101 -12.81 -23.06 -5.91
N ASN A 102 -12.61 -22.05 -5.04
CA ASN A 102 -13.49 -21.71 -3.93
C ASN A 102 -14.32 -20.42 -4.20
N GLY A 103 -14.57 -20.08 -5.46
CA GLY A 103 -15.54 -19.04 -5.84
C GLY A 103 -14.96 -17.65 -6.10
N TYR A 104 -13.65 -17.45 -6.06
CA TYR A 104 -13.04 -16.17 -6.41
C TYR A 104 -13.25 -15.83 -7.88
N LYS A 105 -13.88 -14.69 -8.16
CA LYS A 105 -14.09 -14.16 -9.51
C LYS A 105 -13.14 -13.01 -9.80
N VAL A 106 -12.39 -13.11 -10.91
CA VAL A 106 -11.53 -12.02 -11.36
C VAL A 106 -12.38 -10.96 -12.05
N LEU A 107 -12.47 -9.79 -11.44
CA LEU A 107 -13.04 -8.62 -12.10
C LEU A 107 -12.06 -8.11 -13.14
N LYS A 108 -12.33 -8.37 -14.42
CA LYS A 108 -11.54 -7.83 -15.52
C LYS A 108 -11.81 -6.32 -15.63
N LYS A 109 -10.87 -5.50 -15.15
CA LYS A 109 -10.85 -4.07 -15.49
C LYS A 109 -10.03 -3.89 -16.77
N LYS A 110 -10.66 -3.36 -17.84
CA LYS A 110 -9.93 -2.67 -18.90
C LYS A 110 -9.40 -1.38 -18.29
N SER A 111 -8.11 -1.28 -18.07
CA SER A 111 -7.45 -0.01 -17.76
C SER A 111 -6.62 0.37 -18.96
N GLU A 112 -6.97 1.43 -19.62
CA GLU A 112 -6.03 2.19 -20.43
C GLU A 112 -4.98 2.73 -19.45
N LYS A 113 -3.72 2.37 -19.67
CA LYS A 113 -2.61 2.87 -18.88
C LYS A 113 -2.23 4.23 -19.46
N GLU A 114 -2.73 5.29 -18.87
CA GLU A 114 -2.08 6.59 -19.01
C GLU A 114 -0.73 6.52 -18.28
N GLU A 115 0.33 6.99 -18.93
CA GLU A 115 1.64 7.16 -18.29
C GLU A 115 1.55 8.25 -17.23
N CYS A 116 1.37 7.86 -15.99
CA CYS A 116 1.29 8.77 -14.87
C CYS A 116 2.66 8.91 -14.22
N GLN A 117 3.18 10.12 -14.15
CA GLN A 117 4.31 10.43 -13.27
C GLN A 117 3.89 10.18 -11.83
N ARG A 118 4.52 9.20 -11.20
CA ARG A 118 4.28 8.87 -9.78
C ARG A 118 5.09 9.83 -8.93
N PHE A 119 4.41 10.72 -8.26
CA PHE A 119 4.96 11.52 -7.18
C PHE A 119 4.84 10.76 -5.85
N GLU A 120 5.85 10.82 -5.01
CA GLU A 120 5.85 10.28 -3.66
C GLU A 120 6.71 11.16 -2.76
N ALA A 121 6.21 11.50 -1.57
CA ALA A 121 6.97 12.17 -0.54
C ALA A 121 8.19 11.33 -0.13
N LEU A 122 9.25 11.96 0.32
CA LEU A 122 10.52 11.28 0.64
C LEU A 122 10.54 10.73 2.07
N ARG A 123 9.69 11.26 2.96
CA ARG A 123 9.65 10.88 4.38
C ARG A 123 8.24 11.00 4.96
N PRO A 124 7.99 10.35 6.12
CA PRO A 124 6.73 10.51 6.84
C PRO A 124 6.47 11.98 7.21
N LEU A 125 5.20 12.38 7.21
CA LEU A 125 4.72 13.73 7.57
C LEU A 125 5.23 14.87 6.67
N GLU A 126 5.89 14.57 5.56
CA GLU A 126 6.23 15.58 4.55
C GLU A 126 4.98 16.04 3.82
N LEU A 127 4.19 15.12 3.31
CA LEU A 127 2.91 15.37 2.66
C LEU A 127 1.84 14.45 3.19
N ALA A 128 0.72 15.00 3.61
CA ALA A 128 -0.50 14.25 3.89
C ALA A 128 -1.57 14.53 2.83
N GLN A 129 -2.35 13.53 2.47
CA GLN A 129 -3.49 13.65 1.57
C GLN A 129 -4.79 13.50 2.35
N MET A 130 -5.76 14.36 2.10
CA MET A 130 -7.06 14.30 2.76
C MET A 130 -8.18 14.26 1.73
N ASP A 131 -9.15 13.39 1.99
CA ASP A 131 -10.32 13.23 1.12
C ASP A 131 -11.54 12.75 1.92
N ILE A 132 -12.72 12.91 1.35
CA ILE A 132 -13.99 12.52 1.95
C ILE A 132 -14.65 11.45 1.09
N LEU A 133 -14.87 10.28 1.68
CA LEU A 133 -15.67 9.21 1.09
C LEU A 133 -17.10 9.27 1.61
N GLU A 134 -18.10 9.30 0.71
CA GLU A 134 -19.49 9.23 1.09
C GLU A 134 -20.07 7.83 0.85
N PHE A 135 -20.98 7.41 1.75
CA PHE A 135 -21.76 6.20 1.61
C PHE A 135 -23.06 6.29 2.41
N PHE A 136 -23.89 5.24 2.39
CA PHE A 136 -25.19 5.23 3.04
C PHE A 136 -25.31 4.13 4.08
N ILE A 137 -25.89 4.47 5.23
CA ILE A 137 -26.32 3.53 6.27
C ILE A 137 -27.83 3.67 6.39
N ASN A 138 -28.60 2.65 5.95
CA ASN A 138 -30.07 2.68 6.02
C ASN A 138 -30.70 4.01 5.52
N LYS A 139 -30.33 4.47 4.33
CA LYS A 139 -30.74 5.75 3.72
C LYS A 139 -30.16 7.01 4.36
N LEU A 140 -29.47 6.91 5.49
CA LEU A 140 -28.72 8.02 6.06
C LEU A 140 -27.39 8.17 5.32
N LYS A 141 -27.17 9.34 4.72
CA LYS A 141 -25.90 9.67 4.09
C LYS A 141 -24.86 9.96 5.16
N VAL A 142 -23.72 9.31 5.07
CA VAL A 142 -22.59 9.47 6.00
C VAL A 142 -21.28 9.66 5.23
N TYR A 143 -20.29 10.22 5.91
CA TYR A 143 -19.04 10.62 5.32
C TYR A 143 -17.87 10.10 6.14
N ILE A 144 -16.89 9.49 5.49
CA ILE A 144 -15.60 9.18 6.11
C ILE A 144 -14.61 10.23 5.66
N LEU A 145 -14.12 11.03 6.59
CA LEU A 145 -13.00 11.93 6.39
C LEU A 145 -11.72 11.16 6.70
N LEU A 146 -10.80 11.06 5.73
CA LEU A 146 -9.51 10.36 5.85
C LEU A 146 -8.35 11.32 5.70
N LEU A 147 -7.33 11.16 6.55
CA LEU A 147 -6.03 11.82 6.44
C LEU A 147 -4.95 10.75 6.29
N LEU A 148 -4.28 10.71 5.16
CA LEU A 148 -3.33 9.67 4.76
C LEU A 148 -1.93 10.26 4.57
N ASP A 149 -0.90 9.66 5.16
CA ASP A 149 0.49 9.99 4.88
C ASP A 149 0.89 9.52 3.46
N ASP A 150 1.41 10.44 2.68
CA ASP A 150 1.76 10.19 1.27
C ASP A 150 2.91 9.19 1.12
N PHE A 151 3.93 9.27 1.97
CA PHE A 151 5.09 8.40 1.93
C PHE A 151 4.76 6.96 2.32
N SER A 152 4.18 6.77 3.50
CA SER A 152 3.98 5.44 4.10
C SER A 152 2.63 4.80 3.76
N ARG A 153 1.65 5.58 3.29
CA ARG A 153 0.24 5.18 3.16
C ARG A 153 -0.45 4.96 4.51
N PHE A 154 0.18 5.39 5.60
CA PHE A 154 -0.38 5.28 6.94
C PHE A 154 -1.55 6.24 7.10
N ILE A 155 -2.67 5.76 7.60
CA ILE A 155 -3.83 6.61 7.93
C ILE A 155 -3.52 7.30 9.26
N LEU A 156 -3.20 8.59 9.18
CA LEU A 156 -2.90 9.45 10.34
C LEU A 156 -4.14 9.72 11.18
N GLY A 157 -5.31 9.73 10.54
CA GLY A 157 -6.57 9.95 11.22
C GLY A 157 -7.78 9.73 10.32
N TRP A 158 -8.92 9.51 10.95
CA TRP A 158 -10.20 9.37 10.28
C TRP A 158 -11.35 9.79 11.19
N ARG A 159 -12.47 10.19 10.59
CA ARG A 159 -13.73 10.47 11.29
C ARG A 159 -14.91 10.01 10.47
N LEU A 160 -15.90 9.41 11.13
CA LEU A 160 -17.22 9.16 10.54
C LEU A 160 -18.16 10.30 10.92
N LEU A 161 -18.77 10.93 9.93
CA LEU A 161 -19.59 12.13 10.10
C LEU A 161 -20.96 11.92 9.43
N THR A 162 -22.01 12.45 10.04
CA THR A 162 -23.33 12.55 9.41
C THR A 162 -23.50 13.85 8.63
N GLN A 163 -22.63 14.82 8.87
CA GLN A 163 -22.55 16.08 8.15
C GLN A 163 -21.10 16.53 8.08
N THR A 164 -20.67 16.98 6.90
CA THR A 164 -19.33 17.53 6.70
C THR A 164 -19.24 18.94 7.25
N SER A 165 -18.13 19.26 7.94
CA SER A 165 -17.88 20.59 8.47
C SER A 165 -16.38 20.89 8.50
N THR A 166 -16.02 22.16 8.35
CA THR A 166 -14.63 22.62 8.49
C THR A 166 -14.07 22.36 9.87
N ASP A 167 -14.91 22.39 10.93
CA ASP A 167 -14.48 22.09 12.28
C ASP A 167 -14.08 20.63 12.46
N ALA A 168 -14.80 19.70 11.84
CA ALA A 168 -14.42 18.29 11.85
C ALA A 168 -13.08 18.03 11.16
N VAL A 169 -12.79 18.78 10.09
CA VAL A 169 -11.50 18.75 9.38
C VAL A 169 -10.38 19.25 10.30
N ILE A 170 -10.56 20.41 10.92
CA ILE A 170 -9.60 21.01 11.86
C ILE A 170 -9.31 20.05 13.02
N LEU A 171 -10.35 19.49 13.65
CA LEU A 171 -10.22 18.56 14.76
C LEU A 171 -9.48 17.27 14.36
N LEU A 172 -9.66 16.78 13.14
CA LEU A 172 -8.94 15.62 12.64
C LEU A 172 -7.46 15.92 12.49
N VAL A 173 -7.11 17.04 11.83
CA VAL A 173 -5.71 17.44 11.63
C VAL A 173 -5.03 17.73 12.96
N GLN A 174 -5.69 18.44 13.89
CA GLN A 174 -5.17 18.68 15.24
C GLN A 174 -4.86 17.39 15.96
N SER A 175 -5.80 16.42 15.95
CA SER A 175 -5.60 15.12 16.59
C SER A 175 -4.41 14.34 15.97
N ALA A 176 -4.18 14.49 14.66
CA ALA A 176 -3.04 13.89 13.98
C ALA A 176 -1.72 14.57 14.37
N ILE A 177 -1.71 15.90 14.47
CA ILE A 177 -0.56 16.68 14.94
C ILE A 177 -0.18 16.27 16.35
N ASP A 178 -1.16 16.22 17.25
CA ASP A 178 -0.95 15.88 18.67
C ASP A 178 -0.38 14.47 18.86
N ARG A 179 -0.75 13.56 17.96
CA ARG A 179 -0.36 12.15 18.06
C ARG A 179 0.94 11.81 17.34
N TYR A 180 1.17 12.38 16.17
CA TYR A 180 2.26 11.98 15.28
C TYR A 180 3.26 13.09 15.00
N GLY A 181 2.92 14.32 15.30
CA GLY A 181 3.68 15.51 14.95
C GLY A 181 3.12 16.24 13.72
N LYS A 182 3.70 17.40 13.45
CA LYS A 182 3.26 18.32 12.40
C LYS A 182 3.61 17.78 11.02
N MET A 183 2.65 17.81 10.12
CA MET A 183 2.87 17.62 8.68
C MET A 183 3.43 18.91 8.06
N GLN A 184 4.23 18.79 7.00
CA GLN A 184 4.72 19.97 6.28
C GLN A 184 3.67 20.50 5.31
N GLU A 185 3.03 19.58 4.58
CA GLU A 185 2.07 19.91 3.54
C GLU A 185 0.80 19.03 3.68
N ILE A 186 -0.34 19.61 3.38
CA ILE A 186 -1.61 18.88 3.25
C ILE A 186 -2.20 19.15 1.87
N LEU A 187 -2.45 18.07 1.14
CA LEU A 187 -3.08 18.07 -0.17
C LEU A 187 -4.56 17.70 -0.05
N THR A 188 -5.44 18.55 -0.56
CA THR A 188 -6.89 18.31 -0.60
C THR A 188 -7.44 18.58 -2.00
N ASP A 189 -8.67 18.16 -2.24
CA ASP A 189 -9.46 18.72 -3.33
C ASP A 189 -9.93 20.16 -3.01
N ARG A 190 -10.72 20.74 -3.90
CA ARG A 190 -11.33 22.07 -3.71
C ARG A 190 -12.74 21.99 -3.11
N GLY A 191 -13.02 20.97 -2.31
CA GLY A 191 -14.28 20.85 -1.59
C GLY A 191 -14.51 22.02 -0.63
N PHE A 192 -15.77 22.42 -0.44
CA PHE A 192 -16.15 23.61 0.35
C PHE A 192 -15.67 23.58 1.80
N VAL A 193 -15.41 22.40 2.36
CA VAL A 193 -14.89 22.24 3.73
C VAL A 193 -13.39 22.54 3.82
N PHE A 194 -12.66 22.42 2.71
CA PHE A 194 -11.21 22.62 2.62
C PHE A 194 -10.85 23.97 2.04
N TYR A 195 -11.68 24.50 1.14
CA TYR A 195 -11.37 25.68 0.35
C TYR A 195 -12.56 26.63 0.24
N SER A 196 -12.26 27.94 0.20
CA SER A 196 -13.25 28.98 -0.08
C SER A 196 -12.76 29.92 -1.17
N TRP A 197 -13.57 30.11 -2.20
CA TRP A 197 -13.28 31.06 -3.27
C TRP A 197 -13.53 32.53 -2.86
N ARG A 198 -14.20 32.75 -1.72
CA ARG A 198 -14.51 34.09 -1.19
C ARG A 198 -13.45 34.64 -0.25
N GLY A 199 -12.35 33.95 -0.03
CA GLY A 199 -11.27 34.32 0.88
C GLY A 199 -10.79 33.14 1.72
N ILE A 200 -9.85 33.40 2.62
CA ILE A 200 -9.22 32.38 3.47
C ILE A 200 -10.26 31.84 4.45
N ASN A 201 -10.54 30.54 4.38
CA ASN A 201 -11.47 29.88 5.28
C ASN A 201 -10.82 29.54 6.65
N ARG A 202 -11.62 28.98 7.59
CA ARG A 202 -11.14 28.63 8.94
C ARG A 202 -10.09 27.53 8.91
N PHE A 203 -10.17 26.57 8.00
CA PHE A 203 -9.19 25.52 7.84
C PHE A 203 -7.86 26.05 7.31
N GLU A 204 -7.90 26.91 6.29
CA GLU A 204 -6.70 27.55 5.75
C GLU A 204 -6.01 28.43 6.81
N LYS A 205 -6.79 29.19 7.63
CA LYS A 205 -6.25 29.95 8.75
C LYS A 205 -5.59 29.04 9.81
N PHE A 206 -6.21 27.90 10.10
CA PHE A 206 -5.66 26.91 11.00
C PHE A 206 -4.32 26.36 10.48
N LEU A 207 -4.24 26.01 9.19
CA LEU A 207 -3.01 25.50 8.58
C LEU A 207 -1.91 26.58 8.60
N GLN A 208 -2.24 27.81 8.27
CA GLN A 208 -1.30 28.96 8.35
C GLN A 208 -0.76 29.15 9.76
N ALA A 209 -1.62 29.10 10.79
CA ALA A 209 -1.22 29.23 12.18
C ALA A 209 -0.25 28.11 12.63
N HIS A 210 -0.31 26.93 11.99
CA HIS A 210 0.59 25.80 12.25
C HIS A 210 1.78 25.74 11.28
N ASN A 211 1.93 26.69 10.36
CA ASN A 211 2.90 26.65 9.27
C ASN A 211 2.85 25.32 8.51
N ILE A 212 1.67 24.95 8.05
CA ILE A 212 1.41 23.81 7.20
C ILE A 212 0.98 24.35 5.83
N ASP A 213 1.67 23.95 4.78
CA ASP A 213 1.34 24.38 3.43
C ASP A 213 0.10 23.64 2.92
N HIS A 214 -0.87 24.40 2.39
CA HIS A 214 -2.07 23.85 1.81
C HIS A 214 -1.93 23.71 0.30
N ILE A 215 -1.88 22.50 -0.20
CA ILE A 215 -1.80 22.21 -1.64
C ILE A 215 -3.19 21.82 -2.14
N HIS A 216 -3.63 22.45 -3.21
CA HIS A 216 -4.87 22.10 -3.88
C HIS A 216 -4.61 21.23 -5.09
N ALA A 217 -5.33 20.11 -5.20
CA ALA A 217 -5.31 19.30 -6.40
C ALA A 217 -5.71 20.15 -7.63
N ARG A 218 -4.96 20.08 -8.71
CA ARG A 218 -5.29 20.76 -9.96
C ARG A 218 -6.56 20.19 -10.55
N PRO A 219 -7.48 21.03 -11.07
CA PRO A 219 -8.63 20.54 -11.81
C PRO A 219 -8.18 19.61 -12.95
N HIS A 220 -8.86 18.50 -13.15
CA HIS A 220 -8.57 17.51 -14.20
C HIS A 220 -7.20 16.80 -14.12
N HIS A 221 -6.49 16.87 -12.97
CA HIS A 221 -5.31 16.04 -12.70
C HIS A 221 -5.60 15.09 -11.53
N PRO A 222 -6.34 13.99 -11.75
CA PRO A 222 -6.73 13.04 -10.69
C PRO A 222 -5.53 12.33 -10.05
N GLN A 223 -4.34 12.49 -10.61
CA GLN A 223 -3.13 11.82 -10.14
C GLN A 223 -2.62 12.33 -8.79
N THR A 224 -2.95 13.57 -8.42
CA THR A 224 -2.43 14.21 -7.20
C THR A 224 -3.00 13.59 -5.93
N LEU A 225 -4.31 13.27 -5.90
CA LEU A 225 -5.01 12.62 -4.78
C LEU A 225 -5.12 11.08 -4.92
N GLY A 226 -4.49 10.51 -5.94
CA GLY A 226 -4.65 9.11 -6.29
C GLY A 226 -4.34 8.10 -5.18
N LYS A 227 -3.59 8.49 -4.14
CA LYS A 227 -3.24 7.60 -3.01
C LYS A 227 -4.37 7.53 -1.99
N VAL A 228 -4.94 8.66 -1.59
CA VAL A 228 -6.11 8.70 -0.69
C VAL A 228 -7.35 8.16 -1.39
N GLU A 229 -7.54 8.45 -2.69
CA GLU A 229 -8.60 7.84 -3.50
C GLU A 229 -8.46 6.31 -3.59
N ALA A 230 -7.22 5.81 -3.74
CA ALA A 230 -6.96 4.37 -3.69
C ALA A 230 -7.29 3.78 -2.31
N CYS A 231 -7.03 4.50 -1.22
CA CYS A 231 -7.43 4.11 0.13
C CYS A 231 -8.96 4.10 0.27
N ASN A 232 -9.65 5.13 -0.18
CA ASN A 232 -11.11 5.22 -0.21
C ASN A 232 -11.75 4.08 -1.00
N ARG A 233 -11.17 3.72 -2.13
CA ARG A 233 -11.61 2.54 -2.90
C ARG A 233 -11.40 1.24 -2.14
N ARG A 234 -10.32 1.12 -1.35
CA ARG A 234 -10.05 -0.08 -0.54
C ARG A 234 -11.04 -0.24 0.59
N ILE A 235 -11.30 0.80 1.38
CA ILE A 235 -12.29 0.72 2.45
C ILE A 235 -13.68 0.40 1.89
N LYS A 236 -14.01 0.95 0.72
CA LYS A 236 -15.26 0.62 0.05
C LYS A 236 -15.34 -0.86 -0.31
N GLN A 237 -14.32 -1.39 -1.02
CA GLN A 237 -14.29 -2.78 -1.49
C GLN A 237 -14.12 -3.82 -0.38
N GLU A 238 -13.35 -3.51 0.66
CA GLU A 238 -12.97 -4.46 1.71
C GLU A 238 -13.89 -4.41 2.92
N LEU A 239 -14.67 -3.33 3.09
CA LEU A 239 -15.56 -3.15 4.22
C LEU A 239 -16.98 -2.78 3.80
N ILE A 240 -17.18 -1.61 3.17
CA ILE A 240 -18.53 -1.04 2.95
C ILE A 240 -19.36 -1.91 2.01
N ASP A 241 -18.77 -2.43 0.94
CA ASP A 241 -19.48 -3.29 -0.03
C ASP A 241 -19.62 -4.75 0.47
N GLN A 242 -19.00 -5.12 1.60
CA GLN A 242 -19.00 -6.49 2.12
C GLN A 242 -20.04 -6.72 3.22
N GLN A 243 -20.51 -5.67 3.88
CA GLN A 243 -21.46 -5.79 4.99
C GLN A 243 -22.43 -4.61 5.06
N HIS A 244 -23.59 -4.84 5.65
CA HIS A 244 -24.57 -3.80 5.95
C HIS A 244 -24.43 -3.37 7.41
N PHE A 245 -24.44 -2.07 7.64
CA PHE A 245 -24.42 -1.49 8.98
C PHE A 245 -25.84 -1.16 9.44
N SER A 246 -26.17 -1.59 10.64
CA SER A 246 -27.49 -1.31 11.24
C SER A 246 -27.59 0.13 11.73
N ASN A 247 -26.46 0.73 12.14
CA ASN A 247 -26.39 2.08 12.67
C ASN A 247 -24.98 2.68 12.53
N VAL A 248 -24.85 3.96 12.84
CA VAL A 248 -23.59 4.72 12.73
C VAL A 248 -22.53 4.21 13.71
N HIS A 249 -22.91 3.78 14.90
CA HIS A 249 -21.98 3.29 15.91
C HIS A 249 -21.31 1.98 15.48
N GLU A 250 -22.08 1.06 14.92
CA GLU A 250 -21.56 -0.19 14.34
C GLU A 250 -20.59 0.11 13.19
N ALA A 251 -20.97 1.01 12.28
CA ALA A 251 -20.10 1.43 11.19
C ALA A 251 -18.80 2.07 11.71
N GLN A 252 -18.88 2.89 12.75
CA GLN A 252 -17.70 3.51 13.35
C GLN A 252 -16.74 2.47 13.94
N ALA A 253 -17.25 1.47 14.65
CA ALA A 253 -16.46 0.38 15.20
C ALA A 253 -15.79 -0.45 14.08
N ALA A 254 -16.55 -0.81 13.05
CA ALA A 254 -16.05 -1.57 11.91
C ALA A 254 -14.97 -0.81 11.10
N ILE A 255 -15.19 0.48 10.86
CA ILE A 255 -14.20 1.36 10.21
C ILE A 255 -12.93 1.46 11.06
N GLY A 256 -13.06 1.61 12.39
CA GLY A 256 -11.93 1.64 13.31
C GLY A 256 -11.09 0.37 13.23
N ASN A 257 -11.72 -0.78 13.23
CA ASN A 257 -11.04 -2.08 13.08
C ASN A 257 -10.38 -2.21 11.69
N TRP A 258 -11.06 -1.76 10.63
CA TRP A 258 -10.49 -1.78 9.29
C TRP A 258 -9.26 -0.87 9.20
N VAL A 259 -9.32 0.37 9.73
CA VAL A 259 -8.18 1.30 9.75
C VAL A 259 -7.00 0.72 10.54
N TYR A 260 -7.27 0.09 11.68
CA TYR A 260 -6.24 -0.61 12.45
C TYR A 260 -5.59 -1.72 11.61
N ASN A 261 -6.40 -2.59 10.99
CA ASN A 261 -5.89 -3.65 10.14
C ASN A 261 -5.15 -3.10 8.92
N TYR A 262 -5.64 -2.04 8.31
CA TYR A 262 -5.00 -1.36 7.18
C TYR A 262 -3.60 -0.85 7.56
N ASN A 263 -3.48 -0.16 8.69
CA ASN A 263 -2.21 0.42 9.11
C ASN A 263 -1.21 -0.63 9.58
N TYR A 264 -1.65 -1.64 10.33
CA TYR A 264 -0.75 -2.50 11.11
C TYR A 264 -0.67 -3.95 10.63
N LYS A 265 -1.62 -4.43 9.84
CA LYS A 265 -1.66 -5.85 9.41
C LYS A 265 -1.66 -6.04 7.90
N ARG A 266 -2.27 -5.11 7.18
CA ARG A 266 -2.47 -5.23 5.75
C ARG A 266 -1.22 -4.85 4.97
N THR A 267 -0.61 -5.80 4.22
CA THR A 267 0.48 -5.48 3.30
C THR A 267 0.02 -4.54 2.19
N HIS A 268 0.88 -3.60 1.80
CA HIS A 268 0.52 -2.58 0.82
C HIS A 268 1.40 -2.65 -0.43
N GLN A 269 0.81 -2.93 -1.61
CA GLN A 269 1.54 -3.10 -2.87
C GLN A 269 2.29 -1.83 -3.32
N GLY A 270 1.75 -0.65 -3.02
CA GLY A 270 2.38 0.62 -3.38
C GLY A 270 3.67 0.93 -2.61
N ILE A 271 3.98 0.17 -1.56
CA ILE A 271 5.19 0.32 -0.74
C ILE A 271 6.01 -0.97 -0.70
N GLY A 272 6.07 -1.71 -1.82
CA GLY A 272 6.89 -2.93 -1.94
C GLY A 272 6.14 -4.24 -1.72
N GLY A 273 4.89 -4.21 -1.25
CA GLY A 273 3.99 -5.37 -1.21
C GLY A 273 4.15 -6.31 -0.02
N LEU A 274 5.23 -6.23 0.75
CA LEU A 274 5.48 -7.06 1.93
C LEU A 274 5.41 -6.28 3.24
N VAL A 275 5.53 -4.97 3.17
CA VAL A 275 5.53 -4.03 4.29
C VAL A 275 4.11 -3.53 4.55
N VAL A 276 3.77 -3.29 5.81
CA VAL A 276 2.54 -2.60 6.20
C VAL A 276 2.79 -1.09 6.36
N PRO A 277 1.75 -0.24 6.24
CA PRO A 277 1.90 1.21 6.37
C PRO A 277 2.63 1.66 7.64
N ALA A 278 2.33 1.04 8.78
CA ALA A 278 2.96 1.38 10.07
C ALA A 278 4.47 1.14 10.08
N GLU A 279 4.94 0.03 9.52
CA GLU A 279 6.36 -0.28 9.46
C GLU A 279 7.13 0.76 8.64
N ARG A 280 6.55 1.22 7.54
CA ARG A 280 7.16 2.28 6.72
C ARG A 280 7.07 3.64 7.40
N PHE A 281 5.96 3.96 8.05
CA PHE A 281 5.76 5.20 8.78
C PHE A 281 6.76 5.36 9.94
N HIS A 282 7.08 4.25 10.61
CA HIS A 282 7.99 4.24 11.75
C HIS A 282 9.45 3.91 11.39
N GLY A 283 9.76 3.79 10.09
CA GLY A 283 11.14 3.56 9.62
C GLY A 283 11.65 2.12 9.79
N GLN A 284 10.76 1.15 10.01
CA GLN A 284 11.12 -0.25 10.30
C GLN A 284 11.06 -1.16 9.05
N ALA A 285 10.76 -0.59 7.89
CA ALA A 285 10.54 -1.36 6.66
C ALA A 285 11.74 -2.23 6.28
N ASP A 286 12.95 -1.73 6.40
CA ASP A 286 14.18 -2.45 6.02
C ASP A 286 14.47 -3.62 6.96
N GLU A 287 14.24 -3.44 8.26
CA GLU A 287 14.40 -4.50 9.28
C GLU A 287 13.40 -5.63 9.05
N VAL A 288 12.14 -5.29 8.77
CA VAL A 288 11.10 -6.26 8.44
C VAL A 288 11.45 -7.03 7.16
N LEU A 289 11.90 -6.34 6.11
CA LEU A 289 12.32 -6.99 4.87
C LEU A 289 13.53 -7.91 5.08
N ALA A 290 14.49 -7.52 5.93
CA ALA A 290 15.64 -8.35 6.27
C ALA A 290 15.22 -9.60 7.08
N ALA A 291 14.27 -9.47 8.01
CA ALA A 291 13.71 -10.60 8.76
C ALA A 291 12.96 -11.57 7.83
N LEU A 292 12.13 -11.06 6.93
CA LEU A 292 11.42 -11.86 5.92
C LEU A 292 12.38 -12.60 4.97
N ALA A 293 13.50 -11.97 4.60
CA ALA A 293 14.54 -12.60 3.77
C ALA A 293 15.18 -13.81 4.48
N LYS A 294 15.25 -13.77 5.81
CA LYS A 294 15.72 -14.88 6.66
C LYS A 294 14.64 -15.94 6.95
N GLY A 295 13.41 -15.76 6.44
CA GLY A 295 12.28 -16.66 6.68
C GLY A 295 11.66 -16.53 8.08
N ILE A 296 11.86 -15.41 8.74
CA ILE A 296 11.26 -15.13 10.06
C ILE A 296 9.80 -14.71 9.86
N ASP A 297 8.91 -15.23 10.70
CA ASP A 297 7.51 -14.80 10.76
C ASP A 297 7.42 -13.42 11.42
N VAL A 298 6.91 -12.44 10.67
CA VAL A 298 6.71 -11.06 11.12
C VAL A 298 5.22 -10.69 11.22
N SER A 299 4.33 -11.68 11.10
CA SER A 299 2.87 -11.46 11.19
C SER A 299 2.37 -11.37 12.63
N THR A 300 3.12 -11.92 13.56
CA THR A 300 2.85 -11.84 15.00
C THR A 300 3.47 -10.58 15.61
N ASP A 301 3.23 -10.32 16.87
CA ASP A 301 3.59 -9.11 17.63
C ASP A 301 5.06 -8.66 17.59
N TYR A 302 5.91 -9.34 16.80
CA TYR A 302 7.31 -8.99 16.61
C TYR A 302 7.48 -7.52 16.18
N CYS A 303 6.64 -7.04 15.25
CA CYS A 303 6.66 -5.64 14.82
C CYS A 303 6.13 -4.67 15.88
N TYR A 304 5.21 -5.11 16.73
CA TYR A 304 4.65 -4.26 17.78
C TYR A 304 5.60 -4.04 18.95
N SER A 305 6.45 -5.02 19.26
CA SER A 305 7.49 -4.86 20.27
C SER A 305 8.53 -3.81 19.86
N PHE A 306 8.80 -3.67 18.57
CA PHE A 306 9.65 -2.60 18.04
C PHE A 306 8.93 -1.26 17.96
N CYS A 307 7.64 -1.23 17.61
CA CYS A 307 6.85 0.01 17.54
C CYS A 307 6.70 0.73 18.88
N GLY A 308 6.95 0.07 20.00
CA GLY A 308 6.73 0.64 21.35
C GLY A 308 7.92 1.34 21.95
N THR A 309 9.16 1.05 21.54
CA THR A 309 10.33 1.40 22.35
C THR A 309 11.32 2.37 21.72
N GLU A 310 11.32 2.55 20.41
CA GLU A 310 12.30 3.43 19.75
C GLU A 310 11.72 4.71 19.15
N ARG A 311 10.48 5.03 19.40
CA ARG A 311 10.07 6.41 19.20
C ARG A 311 10.89 7.26 20.16
N SER A 312 11.48 8.31 19.63
CA SER A 312 12.06 9.34 20.47
C SER A 312 11.05 9.63 21.58
N MET A 313 11.30 9.07 22.76
CA MET A 313 10.42 9.29 23.92
C MET A 313 10.31 10.78 24.22
N ILE A 314 11.20 11.55 23.61
CA ILE A 314 11.35 12.99 23.80
C ILE A 314 11.45 13.63 22.42
N ASN A 315 10.46 14.43 22.06
CA ASN A 315 10.51 15.32 20.88
C ASN A 315 10.55 16.77 21.36
N LEU A 316 11.56 17.51 20.93
CA LEU A 316 11.67 18.93 21.17
C LEU A 316 11.25 19.67 19.90
N VAL A 317 10.14 20.39 19.97
CA VAL A 317 9.60 21.15 18.83
C VAL A 317 9.76 22.62 19.08
N LEU A 318 10.57 23.30 18.25
CA LEU A 318 10.67 24.76 18.24
C LEU A 318 9.64 25.29 17.24
N SER A 319 8.64 26.02 17.74
CA SER A 319 7.67 26.70 16.88
C SER A 319 8.26 28.00 16.30
N PRO A 320 7.74 28.50 15.16
CA PRO A 320 8.28 29.69 14.49
C PRO A 320 8.19 30.97 15.34
N ASP A 321 7.28 31.01 16.30
CA ASP A 321 7.14 32.05 17.31
C ASP A 321 8.17 31.95 18.47
N GLY A 322 9.12 31.01 18.35
CA GLY A 322 10.21 30.82 19.30
C GLY A 322 9.85 29.98 20.52
N ASN A 323 8.63 29.41 20.57
CA ASN A 323 8.22 28.57 21.68
C ASN A 323 8.77 27.15 21.54
N LEU A 324 9.42 26.67 22.58
CA LEU A 324 9.95 25.32 22.68
C LEU A 324 8.95 24.42 23.41
N THR A 325 8.42 23.43 22.71
CA THR A 325 7.48 22.46 23.30
C THR A 325 8.16 21.11 23.39
N LEU A 326 8.22 20.57 24.61
CA LEU A 326 8.71 19.22 24.87
C LEU A 326 7.54 18.24 24.80
N TYR A 327 7.65 17.22 23.96
CA TYR A 327 6.69 16.11 23.94
C TYR A 327 7.36 14.88 24.54
N ILE A 328 6.73 14.28 25.56
CA ILE A 328 7.12 12.97 26.09
C ILE A 328 6.02 11.98 25.74
N LEU A 329 6.39 10.90 25.02
CA LEU A 329 5.44 9.88 24.52
C LEU A 329 4.28 10.50 23.73
N GLY A 330 4.57 11.56 22.93
CA GLY A 330 3.57 12.26 22.12
C GLY A 330 2.63 13.19 22.92
N ARG A 331 2.84 13.37 24.23
CA ARG A 331 2.08 14.30 25.05
C ARG A 331 2.89 15.59 25.28
N PRO A 332 2.33 16.76 24.98
CA PRO A 332 2.99 18.03 25.28
C PRO A 332 3.14 18.18 26.80
N ILE A 333 4.34 18.48 27.24
CA ILE A 333 4.61 18.88 28.60
C ILE A 333 4.83 20.41 28.63
N ALA A 334 3.98 21.11 29.35
CA ALA A 334 4.19 22.51 29.61
C ALA A 334 5.45 22.65 30.50
N LEU A 335 6.52 23.21 29.94
CA LEU A 335 7.68 23.57 30.76
C LEU A 335 7.32 24.85 31.53
N PRO A 336 7.33 24.84 32.88
CA PRO A 336 7.12 26.06 33.66
C PRO A 336 8.33 26.98 33.44
N GLY A 337 8.10 28.08 32.77
CA GLY A 337 9.11 29.11 32.50
C GLY A 337 9.57 29.05 31.04
N GLY A 338 8.93 29.85 30.17
CA GLY A 338 9.39 30.07 28.83
C GLY A 338 10.80 30.63 28.84
N ALA A 339 11.77 29.83 28.36
CA ALA A 339 13.08 30.38 28.02
C ALA A 339 12.92 31.21 26.75
N HIS A 340 12.77 32.52 26.90
CA HIS A 340 12.98 33.44 25.80
C HIS A 340 14.44 33.29 25.35
N VAL A 341 14.64 32.73 24.20
CA VAL A 341 15.95 32.82 23.52
C VAL A 341 16.11 34.27 23.10
N ASN A 342 16.95 35.00 23.86
CA ASN A 342 17.33 36.36 23.53
C ASN A 342 17.87 36.38 22.10
N GLN A 343 17.15 37.03 21.22
CA GLN A 343 17.67 37.42 19.93
C GLN A 343 18.82 38.39 20.21
N THR A 344 20.04 37.93 19.95
CA THR A 344 21.21 38.82 19.85
C THR A 344 20.97 39.79 18.71
N GLN A 345 20.67 41.02 19.07
CA GLN A 345 20.64 42.13 18.09
C GLN A 345 21.98 42.21 17.36
N PRO A 346 22.00 42.42 16.04
CA PRO A 346 23.24 42.68 15.34
C PRO A 346 23.84 44.01 15.86
N ARG A 347 25.08 43.96 16.34
CA ARG A 347 25.86 45.13 16.68
C ARG A 347 25.99 45.98 15.46
N THR A 348 25.30 47.12 15.46
CA THR A 348 25.60 48.25 14.55
C THR A 348 26.98 48.75 14.91
N GLY A 349 27.95 48.47 14.07
CA GLY A 349 29.25 49.07 14.14
C GLY A 349 29.12 50.57 13.76
N GLY A 350 29.24 51.44 14.75
CA GLY A 350 29.46 52.85 14.55
C GLY A 350 30.87 53.05 14.03
N HIS A 351 31.00 53.59 12.86
CA HIS A 351 32.20 54.30 12.43
C HIS A 351 32.08 55.71 12.97
N SER A 352 32.97 56.06 13.82
CA SER A 352 33.34 57.47 14.10
C SER A 352 34.79 57.64 13.71
N ASP A 353 35.01 58.62 12.85
CA ASP A 353 36.20 59.32 12.40
C ASP A 353 37.27 58.54 11.63
#